data_beaffd61f925f91af52108ab9f266de8
#
_entry.id   beaffd61f925f91af52108ab9f266de8
#
_cell.length_a   1.000
_cell.length_b   1.000
_cell.length_c   1.000
_cell.angle_alpha   90.00
_cell.angle_beta   90.00
_cell.angle_gamma   90.00
#
_symmetry.space_group_name_H-M   'P 1'
#
loop_
_entity.id
_entity.type
_entity.pdbx_description
1 polymer ?
#
loop_
_entity_poly.entity_id
_entity_poly.type
_entity_poly.pdbx_seq_one_letter_code
_entity_poly.pdbx_strand_id
1 'polypeptide(L)'
;MKLKFSQLAKAVLCTAAMAVSALGSMTISASAADNINVDIVCKNDTTTVSNAEWSIYKVGERKEADFVLTGEFSDYPIDMSDFTDASKMQAVADTLDNYAKTDGITPVSTGKTDANGEVKLSADSVGLYLVSGKSFENTTAKFTPSPSLIEIDKDIVAEKV
;
A
#
# COMPACT_ATOMS: atom_id res chain seq x y z
N MET A 1 22.50 6.32 -24.95
CA MET A 1 21.12 5.86 -25.15
C MET A 1 20.44 5.86 -23.78
N LYS A 2 19.69 6.91 -23.47
CA LYS A 2 19.04 7.05 -22.14
C LYS A 2 17.69 6.35 -22.21
N LEU A 3 17.55 5.23 -21.51
CA LEU A 3 16.28 4.59 -21.28
C LEU A 3 15.46 5.48 -20.32
N LYS A 4 14.43 6.11 -20.84
CA LYS A 4 13.40 6.75 -20.03
C LYS A 4 12.53 5.65 -19.45
N PHE A 5 12.78 5.27 -18.22
CA PHE A 5 11.79 4.54 -17.44
C PHE A 5 10.71 5.54 -17.01
N SER A 6 9.59 5.48 -17.66
CA SER A 6 8.35 6.08 -17.18
C SER A 6 7.94 5.27 -15.95
N GLN A 7 8.25 5.79 -14.77
CA GLN A 7 7.92 5.19 -13.49
C GLN A 7 6.47 5.50 -13.14
N LEU A 8 5.55 4.81 -13.80
CA LEU A 8 4.30 4.49 -13.16
C LEU A 8 4.60 3.26 -12.29
N ALA A 9 4.85 3.46 -11.02
CA ALA A 9 4.85 2.36 -10.06
C ALA A 9 3.42 1.83 -9.97
N LYS A 10 3.07 0.93 -10.89
CA LYS A 10 1.86 0.13 -10.80
C LYS A 10 2.19 -1.05 -9.90
N ALA A 11 1.98 -0.89 -8.61
CA ALA A 11 1.90 -2.05 -7.74
C ALA A 11 0.56 -2.73 -8.02
N VAL A 12 0.60 -3.84 -8.74
CA VAL A 12 -0.56 -4.73 -8.88
C VAL A 12 -0.59 -5.60 -7.64
N LEU A 13 -1.59 -5.39 -6.81
CA LEU A 13 -1.74 -6.18 -5.61
C LEU A 13 -3.19 -6.48 -5.30
N CYS A 14 -3.54 -7.71 -5.47
CA CYS A 14 -4.54 -8.41 -4.69
C CYS A 14 -4.40 -9.90 -4.94
N THR A 15 -3.79 -10.61 -4.03
CA THR A 15 -3.93 -12.06 -4.00
C THR A 15 -4.87 -12.40 -2.86
N ALA A 16 -6.14 -12.58 -3.17
CA ALA A 16 -7.07 -13.21 -2.26
C ALA A 16 -6.91 -14.72 -2.38
N ALA A 17 -6.55 -15.37 -1.31
CA ALA A 17 -6.70 -16.81 -1.23
C ALA A 17 -8.20 -17.12 -1.24
N MET A 18 -8.63 -17.81 -2.29
CA MET A 18 -9.92 -18.45 -2.50
C MET A 18 -11.13 -17.56 -2.82
N ALA A 19 -11.50 -17.66 -4.06
CA ALA A 19 -12.80 -17.55 -4.71
C ALA A 19 -13.15 -16.24 -5.44
N VAL A 20 -12.52 -15.11 -5.19
CA VAL A 20 -12.70 -13.93 -6.07
C VAL A 20 -11.41 -13.13 -6.09
N SER A 21 -10.66 -13.20 -7.17
CA SER A 21 -9.48 -12.35 -7.36
C SER A 21 -9.92 -10.92 -7.65
N ALA A 22 -9.91 -10.08 -6.62
CA ALA A 22 -10.01 -8.65 -6.83
C ALA A 22 -8.63 -8.16 -7.29
N LEU A 23 -8.52 -7.84 -8.56
CA LEU A 23 -7.34 -7.16 -9.09
C LEU A 23 -7.43 -5.69 -8.72
N GLY A 24 -6.57 -5.27 -7.79
CA GLY A 24 -6.40 -3.86 -7.45
C GLY A 24 -5.19 -3.28 -8.17
N SER A 25 -5.29 -2.08 -8.65
CA SER A 25 -4.15 -1.29 -9.08
C SER A 25 -3.94 -0.12 -8.12
N MET A 26 -2.68 0.14 -7.79
CA MET A 26 -2.27 1.31 -7.03
C MET A 26 -1.48 2.25 -7.92
N THR A 27 -1.76 3.53 -7.82
CA THR A 27 -0.94 4.57 -8.43
C THR A 27 -0.53 5.59 -7.36
N ILE A 28 0.71 6.03 -7.43
CA ILE A 28 1.22 7.08 -6.55
C ILE A 28 1.29 8.34 -7.39
N SER A 29 0.72 9.43 -6.87
CA SER A 29 0.77 10.73 -7.50
C SER A 29 1.12 11.80 -6.48
N ALA A 30 2.02 12.71 -6.85
CA ALA A 30 2.31 13.90 -6.06
C ALA A 30 1.55 15.10 -6.62
N SER A 31 1.04 15.96 -5.74
CA SER A 31 0.46 17.24 -6.08
C SER A 31 1.37 18.37 -5.58
N ALA A 32 1.35 19.53 -6.24
CA ALA A 32 2.22 20.67 -5.96
C ALA A 32 2.08 21.31 -4.56
N ALA A 33 1.28 20.74 -3.68
CA ALA A 33 1.08 21.18 -2.30
C ALA A 33 1.34 20.01 -1.35
N ASP A 34 2.58 19.57 -1.24
CA ASP A 34 3.12 18.66 -0.21
C ASP A 34 2.32 17.37 0.13
N ASN A 35 1.23 17.07 -0.58
CA ASN A 35 0.46 15.85 -0.38
C ASN A 35 0.79 14.82 -1.45
N ILE A 36 1.37 13.73 -1.02
CA ILE A 36 1.63 12.56 -1.87
C ILE A 36 0.37 11.69 -1.82
N ASN A 37 -0.27 11.49 -2.97
CA ASN A 37 -1.47 10.66 -3.04
C ASN A 37 -1.13 9.23 -3.45
N VAL A 38 -1.73 8.29 -2.75
CA VAL A 38 -1.74 6.87 -3.08
C VAL A 38 -3.14 6.53 -3.59
N ASP A 39 -3.28 6.31 -4.88
CA ASP A 39 -4.55 5.94 -5.50
C ASP A 39 -4.67 4.42 -5.56
N ILE A 40 -5.69 3.88 -4.91
CA ILE A 40 -5.98 2.44 -4.90
C ILE A 40 -7.23 2.19 -5.73
N VAL A 41 -7.14 1.27 -6.67
CA VAL A 41 -8.28 0.83 -7.49
C VAL A 41 -8.58 -0.63 -7.17
N CYS A 42 -9.79 -0.87 -6.67
CA CYS A 42 -10.25 -2.19 -6.26
C CYS A 42 -11.27 -2.74 -7.26
N LYS A 43 -10.88 -3.76 -8.00
CA LYS A 43 -11.72 -4.42 -9.02
C LYS A 43 -11.59 -5.92 -8.93
N ASN A 44 -12.71 -6.60 -9.17
CA ASN A 44 -12.75 -8.04 -9.41
C ASN A 44 -13.14 -8.25 -10.88
N ASP A 45 -12.19 -8.60 -11.72
CA ASP A 45 -12.33 -8.61 -13.17
C ASP A 45 -12.86 -7.26 -13.70
N THR A 46 -14.11 -7.23 -14.10
CA THR A 46 -14.80 -6.03 -14.58
C THR A 46 -15.68 -5.36 -13.51
N THR A 47 -15.83 -5.98 -12.34
CA THR A 47 -16.72 -5.48 -11.28
C THR A 47 -15.92 -4.63 -10.29
N THR A 48 -16.35 -3.41 -10.10
CA THR A 48 -15.78 -2.50 -9.10
C THR A 48 -16.22 -2.86 -7.70
N VAL A 49 -15.33 -2.72 -6.73
CA VAL A 49 -15.60 -2.98 -5.31
C VAL A 49 -15.72 -1.63 -4.60
N SER A 50 -16.95 -1.23 -4.31
CA SER A 50 -17.21 0.01 -3.56
C SER A 50 -17.31 -0.24 -2.06
N ASN A 51 -17.08 0.81 -1.27
CA ASN A 51 -17.09 0.80 0.20
C ASN A 51 -16.05 -0.11 0.88
N ALA A 52 -15.04 -0.59 0.15
CA ALA A 52 -13.90 -1.28 0.73
C ALA A 52 -13.02 -0.26 1.47
N GLU A 53 -12.74 -0.50 2.73
CA GLU A 53 -11.94 0.39 3.58
C GLU A 53 -10.45 0.04 3.47
N TRP A 54 -9.64 1.07 3.20
CA TRP A 54 -8.19 0.99 3.07
C TRP A 54 -7.51 1.99 3.98
N SER A 55 -6.34 1.62 4.46
CA SER A 55 -5.50 2.45 5.33
C SER A 55 -4.05 2.35 4.88
N ILE A 56 -3.29 3.42 5.09
CA ILE A 56 -1.84 3.43 4.92
C ILE A 56 -1.17 3.79 6.23
N TYR A 57 -0.06 3.12 6.52
CA TYR A 57 0.77 3.33 7.70
C TYR A 57 2.21 3.59 7.25
N LYS A 58 2.84 4.63 7.75
CA LYS A 58 4.27 4.79 7.55
C LYS A 58 5.00 3.83 8.47
N VAL A 59 5.65 2.82 7.91
CA VAL A 59 6.30 1.75 8.67
C VAL A 59 7.81 1.89 8.72
N GLY A 60 8.41 2.62 7.79
CA GLY A 60 9.86 2.73 7.75
C GLY A 60 10.38 3.76 6.75
N GLU A 61 11.68 3.80 6.66
CA GLU A 61 12.43 4.67 5.75
C GLU A 61 13.58 3.90 5.12
N ARG A 62 14.00 4.34 3.93
CA ARG A 62 15.20 3.80 3.29
C ARG A 62 16.44 4.37 3.98
N LYS A 63 17.35 3.47 4.37
CA LYS A 63 18.66 3.81 4.88
C LYS A 63 19.71 3.08 4.05
N GLU A 64 20.38 3.83 3.18
CA GLU A 64 21.32 3.27 2.19
C GLU A 64 20.62 2.27 1.24
N ALA A 65 21.00 0.99 1.27
CA ALA A 65 20.42 -0.07 0.45
C ALA A 65 19.21 -0.76 1.13
N ASP A 66 19.08 -0.65 2.45
CA ASP A 66 18.09 -1.36 3.24
C ASP A 66 16.97 -0.45 3.73
N PHE A 67 15.91 -1.06 4.25
CA PHE A 67 14.87 -0.37 4.98
C PHE A 67 15.07 -0.52 6.48
N VAL A 68 14.68 0.50 7.23
CA VAL A 68 14.61 0.45 8.69
C VAL A 68 13.20 0.84 9.13
N LEU A 69 12.67 0.12 10.12
CA LEU A 69 11.40 0.48 10.73
C LEU A 69 11.53 1.79 11.51
N THR A 70 10.49 2.60 11.50
CA THR A 70 10.45 3.91 12.17
C THR A 70 9.11 4.13 12.87
N GLY A 71 9.06 5.18 13.73
CA GLY A 71 7.84 5.55 14.45
C GLY A 71 7.34 4.42 15.36
N GLU A 72 6.03 4.19 15.33
CA GLU A 72 5.39 3.16 16.15
C GLU A 72 5.79 1.72 15.78
N PHE A 73 6.45 1.55 14.63
CA PHE A 73 6.93 0.24 14.18
C PHE A 73 8.40 -0.04 14.55
N SER A 74 9.14 0.93 15.09
CA SER A 74 10.59 0.83 15.34
C SER A 74 11.00 -0.32 16.26
N ASP A 75 10.15 -0.70 17.19
CA ASP A 75 10.46 -1.69 18.23
C ASP A 75 10.08 -3.13 17.84
N TYR A 76 9.44 -3.34 16.68
CA TYR A 76 9.09 -4.69 16.25
C TYR A 76 10.31 -5.45 15.71
N PRO A 77 10.49 -6.72 16.12
CA PRO A 77 11.63 -7.54 15.76
C PRO A 77 11.47 -8.12 14.34
N ILE A 78 11.40 -7.26 13.35
CA ILE A 78 11.24 -7.65 11.94
C ILE A 78 12.52 -7.37 11.19
N ASP A 79 13.01 -8.38 10.47
CA ASP A 79 14.14 -8.24 9.57
C ASP A 79 13.70 -7.57 8.26
N MET A 80 14.16 -6.34 8.07
CA MET A 80 13.87 -5.50 6.90
C MET A 80 14.95 -5.60 5.82
N SER A 81 15.89 -6.53 5.95
CA SER A 81 16.91 -6.77 4.93
C SER A 81 16.39 -7.64 3.79
N ASP A 82 17.00 -7.49 2.62
CA ASP A 82 16.76 -8.33 1.43
C ASP A 82 15.30 -8.34 0.93
N PHE A 83 14.82 -7.18 0.50
CA PHE A 83 13.51 -7.01 -0.12
C PHE A 83 13.46 -7.41 -1.61
N THR A 84 14.38 -8.25 -2.07
CA THR A 84 14.39 -8.74 -3.46
C THR A 84 13.43 -9.90 -3.67
N ASP A 85 13.06 -10.60 -2.60
CA ASP A 85 12.12 -11.73 -2.64
C ASP A 85 10.69 -11.26 -2.33
N ALA A 86 9.79 -11.42 -3.32
CA ALA A 86 8.39 -11.05 -3.19
C ALA A 86 7.66 -11.81 -2.06
N SER A 87 8.02 -13.07 -1.81
CA SER A 87 7.44 -13.86 -0.72
C SER A 87 7.84 -13.33 0.65
N LYS A 88 9.09 -12.89 0.78
CA LYS A 88 9.59 -12.26 2.01
C LYS A 88 8.90 -10.91 2.24
N MET A 89 8.78 -10.09 1.20
CA MET A 89 8.05 -8.82 1.28
C MET A 89 6.61 -9.01 1.71
N GLN A 90 5.92 -10.02 1.17
CA GLN A 90 4.55 -10.35 1.57
C GLN A 90 4.48 -10.79 3.04
N ALA A 91 5.38 -11.66 3.49
CA ALA A 91 5.43 -12.10 4.89
C ALA A 91 5.68 -10.95 5.87
N VAL A 92 6.53 -10.00 5.50
CA VAL A 92 6.76 -8.78 6.29
C VAL A 92 5.52 -7.90 6.30
N ALA A 93 4.86 -7.70 5.15
CA ALA A 93 3.62 -6.94 5.07
C ALA A 93 2.51 -7.55 5.95
N ASP A 94 2.33 -8.87 5.90
CA ASP A 94 1.35 -9.60 6.72
C ASP A 94 1.66 -9.43 8.22
N THR A 95 2.94 -9.49 8.59
CA THR A 95 3.38 -9.34 9.98
C THR A 95 3.13 -7.92 10.50
N LEU A 96 3.51 -6.90 9.72
CA LEU A 96 3.28 -5.49 10.07
C LEU A 96 1.79 -5.16 10.16
N ASP A 97 0.97 -5.71 9.26
CA ASP A 97 -0.48 -5.54 9.27
C ASP A 97 -1.13 -6.14 10.54
N ASN A 98 -0.64 -7.30 10.95
CA ASN A 98 -1.08 -7.92 12.20
C ASN A 98 -0.70 -7.08 13.43
N TYR A 99 0.52 -6.54 13.49
CA TYR A 99 0.92 -5.63 14.56
C TYR A 99 0.07 -4.34 14.55
N ALA A 100 -0.10 -3.71 13.40
CA ALA A 100 -0.90 -2.50 13.28
C ALA A 100 -2.34 -2.69 13.81
N LYS A 101 -2.94 -3.84 13.49
CA LYS A 101 -4.30 -4.19 13.94
C LYS A 101 -4.37 -4.56 15.41
N THR A 102 -3.40 -5.33 15.91
CA THR A 102 -3.39 -5.83 17.29
C THR A 102 -3.11 -4.70 18.29
N ASP A 103 -2.15 -3.85 17.97
CA ASP A 103 -1.71 -2.78 18.86
C ASP A 103 -2.48 -1.47 18.62
N GLY A 104 -3.40 -1.46 17.64
CA GLY A 104 -4.25 -0.31 17.35
C GLY A 104 -3.49 0.90 16.84
N ILE A 105 -2.44 0.68 16.04
CA ILE A 105 -1.63 1.75 15.48
C ILE A 105 -2.50 2.64 14.60
N THR A 106 -2.31 3.95 14.73
CA THR A 106 -3.08 4.93 13.96
C THR A 106 -2.55 5.03 12.54
N PRO A 107 -3.39 4.83 11.51
CA PRO A 107 -2.97 5.00 10.12
C PRO A 107 -2.71 6.47 9.80
N VAL A 108 -1.78 6.74 8.88
CA VAL A 108 -1.53 8.08 8.31
C VAL A 108 -2.75 8.57 7.54
N SER A 109 -3.40 7.68 6.81
CA SER A 109 -4.61 7.99 6.05
C SER A 109 -5.51 6.77 5.94
N THR A 110 -6.82 7.00 5.96
CA THR A 110 -7.86 5.97 5.77
C THR A 110 -8.95 6.49 4.85
N GLY A 111 -9.48 5.61 4.01
CA GLY A 111 -10.56 5.95 3.10
C GLY A 111 -11.34 4.72 2.65
N LYS A 112 -12.47 4.97 1.98
CA LYS A 112 -13.30 3.93 1.37
C LYS A 112 -13.37 4.12 -0.13
N THR A 113 -13.37 3.01 -0.86
CA THR A 113 -13.55 3.05 -2.31
C THR A 113 -14.92 3.60 -2.67
N ASP A 114 -14.95 4.40 -3.71
CA ASP A 114 -16.16 4.97 -4.31
C ASP A 114 -16.90 3.96 -5.22
N ALA A 115 -17.88 4.43 -5.99
CA ALA A 115 -18.66 3.62 -6.93
C ALA A 115 -17.79 3.05 -8.09
N ASN A 116 -16.64 3.66 -8.36
CA ASN A 116 -15.68 3.20 -9.37
C ASN A 116 -14.66 2.21 -8.78
N GLY A 117 -14.76 1.93 -7.48
CA GLY A 117 -13.79 1.12 -6.75
C GLY A 117 -12.48 1.86 -6.45
N GLU A 118 -12.49 3.19 -6.46
CA GLU A 118 -11.30 4.03 -6.29
C GLU A 118 -11.28 4.69 -4.91
N VAL A 119 -10.11 4.74 -4.29
CA VAL A 119 -9.87 5.53 -3.08
C VAL A 119 -8.52 6.23 -3.16
N LYS A 120 -8.48 7.49 -2.71
CA LYS A 120 -7.26 8.28 -2.59
C LYS A 120 -6.88 8.41 -1.14
N LEU A 121 -5.67 7.99 -0.82
CA LEU A 121 -5.07 8.13 0.50
C LEU A 121 -3.88 9.08 0.41
N SER A 122 -3.69 9.89 1.46
CA SER A 122 -2.61 10.88 1.48
C SER A 122 -1.47 10.39 2.36
N ALA A 123 -0.28 10.27 1.77
CA ALA A 123 0.95 10.07 2.52
C ALA A 123 1.51 11.43 2.95
N ASP A 124 2.10 11.48 4.13
CA ASP A 124 2.62 12.71 4.73
C ASP A 124 4.08 13.02 4.33
N SER A 125 4.80 12.02 3.84
CA SER A 125 6.23 12.13 3.54
C SER A 125 6.72 10.97 2.65
N VAL A 126 7.97 11.03 2.24
CA VAL A 126 8.67 9.90 1.62
C VAL A 126 8.93 8.80 2.66
N GLY A 127 8.99 7.55 2.23
CA GLY A 127 9.27 6.41 3.12
C GLY A 127 8.64 5.11 2.64
N LEU A 128 8.70 4.10 3.50
CA LEU A 128 8.06 2.81 3.30
C LEU A 128 6.69 2.81 3.97
N TYR A 129 5.67 2.46 3.22
CA TYR A 129 4.29 2.41 3.68
C TYR A 129 3.71 1.01 3.58
N LEU A 130 2.98 0.63 4.62
CA LEU A 130 2.09 -0.52 4.60
C LEU A 130 0.72 -0.06 4.10
N VAL A 131 0.22 -0.73 3.08
CA VAL A 131 -1.16 -0.58 2.60
C VAL A 131 -1.97 -1.75 3.13
N SER A 132 -2.99 -1.46 3.90
CA SER A 132 -3.86 -2.44 4.55
C SER A 132 -5.31 -2.22 4.18
N GLY A 133 -6.00 -3.28 3.78
CA GLY A 133 -7.43 -3.27 3.56
C GLY A 133 -8.18 -4.04 4.64
N LYS A 134 -9.37 -3.59 5.01
CA LYS A 134 -10.25 -4.38 5.88
C LYS A 134 -10.99 -5.44 5.08
N SER A 135 -11.14 -6.62 5.69
CA SER A 135 -12.03 -7.64 5.16
C SER A 135 -13.45 -7.07 5.03
N PHE A 136 -14.04 -7.31 3.91
CA PHE A 136 -15.35 -6.77 3.54
C PHE A 136 -16.20 -7.91 2.98
N GLU A 137 -17.46 -7.96 3.40
CA GLU A 137 -18.43 -8.93 2.93
C GLU A 137 -19.71 -8.21 2.50
N ASN A 138 -20.19 -8.53 1.33
CA ASN A 138 -21.49 -8.10 0.86
C ASN A 138 -22.32 -9.34 0.49
N THR A 139 -23.53 -9.12 0.00
CA THR A 139 -24.47 -10.21 -0.37
C THR A 139 -23.97 -11.15 -1.46
N THR A 140 -22.91 -10.77 -2.17
CA THR A 140 -22.44 -11.47 -3.37
C THR A 140 -21.02 -12.04 -3.19
N ALA A 141 -20.18 -11.42 -2.35
CA ALA A 141 -18.79 -11.80 -2.22
C ALA A 141 -18.17 -11.39 -0.88
N LYS A 142 -17.17 -12.14 -0.45
CA LYS A 142 -16.29 -11.82 0.66
C LYS A 142 -14.92 -11.47 0.11
N PHE A 143 -14.40 -10.32 0.50
CA PHE A 143 -13.08 -9.85 0.13
C PHE A 143 -12.18 -9.83 1.35
N THR A 144 -11.00 -10.38 1.19
CA THR A 144 -9.93 -10.29 2.19
C THR A 144 -8.71 -9.73 1.48
N PRO A 145 -8.50 -8.40 1.54
CA PRO A 145 -7.33 -7.78 0.92
C PRO A 145 -6.04 -8.30 1.55
N SER A 146 -5.04 -8.56 0.73
CA SER A 146 -3.68 -8.80 1.23
C SER A 146 -2.97 -7.48 1.45
N PRO A 147 -2.30 -7.29 2.58
CA PRO A 147 -1.49 -6.10 2.83
C PRO A 147 -0.28 -6.05 1.90
N SER A 148 0.25 -4.85 1.70
CA SER A 148 1.38 -4.62 0.81
C SER A 148 2.30 -3.55 1.30
N LEU A 149 3.56 -3.65 0.93
CA LEU A 149 4.54 -2.60 1.14
C LEU A 149 4.76 -1.82 -0.15
N ILE A 150 4.74 -0.51 -0.04
CA ILE A 150 5.08 0.43 -1.11
C ILE A 150 6.15 1.41 -0.63
N GLU A 151 7.11 1.68 -1.48
CA GLU A 151 8.06 2.76 -1.24
C GLU A 151 7.60 4.02 -1.97
N ILE A 152 7.59 5.12 -1.24
CA ILE A 152 7.42 6.47 -1.76
C ILE A 152 8.76 7.15 -1.64
N ASP A 153 9.43 7.39 -2.76
CA ASP A 153 10.74 8.00 -2.80
C ASP A 153 10.70 9.46 -3.33
N LYS A 154 11.85 10.13 -3.28
CA LYS A 154 11.97 11.51 -3.75
C LYS A 154 11.82 11.66 -5.25
N ASP A 155 12.15 10.62 -6.02
CA ASP A 155 12.10 10.67 -7.47
C ASP A 155 10.65 10.59 -7.97
N ILE A 156 9.80 9.82 -7.26
CA ILE A 156 8.35 9.78 -7.51
C ILE A 156 7.71 11.15 -7.26
N VAL A 157 8.18 11.87 -6.24
CA VAL A 157 7.67 13.21 -5.88
C VAL A 157 8.19 14.27 -6.84
N ALA A 158 9.42 14.15 -7.33
CA ALA A 158 10.08 15.16 -8.19
C ALA A 158 9.63 15.12 -9.66
N GLU A 159 9.06 14.03 -10.15
CA GLU A 159 8.66 13.91 -11.57
C GLU A 159 7.44 14.76 -11.98
N LYS A 160 6.85 15.52 -11.06
CA LYS A 160 5.60 16.28 -11.29
C LYS A 160 5.70 17.79 -11.11
N VAL A 161 6.90 18.34 -11.19
CA VAL A 161 7.10 19.80 -11.26
C VAL A 161 7.22 20.27 -12.70
#